data_e59dbd94905eaae832c5bacf063caef4
#
_entry.id   e59dbd94905eaae832c5bacf063caef4
#
_cell.length_a   1.000
_cell.length_b   1.000
_cell.length_c   1.000
_cell.angle_alpha   90.00
_cell.angle_beta   90.00
_cell.angle_gamma   90.00
#
_symmetry.space_group_name_H-M   'P 1'
#
loop_
_entity.id
_entity.type
_entity.pdbx_description
1 polymer ?
#
loop_
_entity_poly.entity_id
_entity_poly.type
_entity_poly.pdbx_seq_one_letter_code
_entity_poly.pdbx_strand_id
1 'polypeptide(L)'
;EFAGVMCGIMDQFASAHGKVDHAIYLNCDTLEYDLVPVKLDGIKVVVTNTHSPHKLDSGSFNDRVRQCQLAVEQINSVRPIQYLAELSQVDFDQVKDAITDETAHRRARHVVGEVQRTKDAVEALKNGDIVKFGQLMNQSHVSLRDDYEVTGPQLDALAEAAWKIINLP
;
A
#
# COMPACT_ATOMS: atom_id res chain seq x y z
N GLU A 1 11.18 -13.85 -13.56
CA GLU A 1 11.18 -14.67 -14.81
C GLU A 1 10.74 -16.11 -14.53
N PHE A 2 11.25 -16.76 -13.48
CA PHE A 2 11.00 -18.20 -13.23
C PHE A 2 9.55 -18.54 -12.89
N ALA A 3 8.84 -17.68 -12.17
CA ALA A 3 7.44 -17.88 -11.77
C ALA A 3 6.42 -17.16 -12.67
N GLY A 4 6.85 -16.39 -13.68
CA GLY A 4 5.97 -15.63 -14.55
C GLY A 4 5.19 -14.49 -13.86
N VAL A 5 5.57 -14.12 -12.63
CA VAL A 5 4.93 -13.05 -11.85
C VAL A 5 5.88 -11.86 -11.76
N MET A 6 5.36 -10.67 -12.02
CA MET A 6 6.08 -9.40 -11.89
C MET A 6 6.10 -8.93 -10.43
N CYS A 7 6.65 -9.74 -9.51
CA CYS A 7 6.66 -9.40 -8.08
C CYS A 7 7.66 -8.28 -7.74
N GLY A 8 7.35 -7.53 -6.67
CA GLY A 8 8.25 -6.54 -6.10
C GLY A 8 9.34 -7.16 -5.21
N ILE A 9 10.18 -6.33 -4.62
CA ILE A 9 11.35 -6.73 -3.81
C ILE A 9 11.09 -6.71 -2.29
N MET A 10 9.89 -6.37 -1.86
CA MET A 10 9.57 -6.06 -0.45
C MET A 10 10.01 -7.19 0.50
N ASP A 11 9.59 -8.42 0.24
CA ASP A 11 9.83 -9.54 1.16
C ASP A 11 11.31 -9.91 1.25
N GLN A 12 12.00 -9.93 0.11
CA GLN A 12 13.43 -10.21 0.04
C GLN A 12 14.25 -9.11 0.71
N PHE A 13 13.86 -7.85 0.47
CA PHE A 13 14.52 -6.70 1.07
C PHE A 13 14.33 -6.68 2.59
N ALA A 14 13.10 -6.88 3.06
CA ALA A 14 12.78 -6.94 4.47
C ALA A 14 13.54 -8.06 5.20
N SER A 15 13.64 -9.23 4.57
CA SER A 15 14.39 -10.38 5.12
C SER A 15 15.89 -10.11 5.22
N ALA A 16 16.47 -9.35 4.29
CA ALA A 16 17.91 -9.07 4.25
C ALA A 16 18.31 -7.88 5.14
N HIS A 17 17.46 -6.87 5.30
CA HIS A 17 17.77 -5.59 5.93
C HIS A 17 16.98 -5.30 7.22
N GLY A 18 16.13 -6.24 7.65
CA GLY A 18 15.32 -6.09 8.86
C GLY A 18 16.17 -5.87 10.11
N LYS A 19 15.72 -4.97 10.98
CA LYS A 19 16.33 -4.69 12.28
C LYS A 19 15.27 -4.76 13.37
N VAL A 20 15.63 -5.33 14.51
CA VAL A 20 14.74 -5.41 15.67
C VAL A 20 14.23 -4.01 16.05
N ASP A 21 12.94 -3.91 16.37
CA ASP A 21 12.24 -2.69 16.75
C ASP A 21 12.30 -1.56 15.71
N HIS A 22 12.46 -1.91 14.43
CA HIS A 22 12.44 -0.93 13.35
C HIS A 22 11.57 -1.42 12.18
N ALA A 23 10.85 -0.50 11.58
CA ALA A 23 10.28 -0.65 10.25
C ALA A 23 11.28 -0.17 9.19
N ILE A 24 11.17 -0.71 7.99
CA ILE A 24 11.96 -0.27 6.83
C ILE A 24 11.09 0.67 5.99
N TYR A 25 11.56 1.88 5.77
CA TYR A 25 11.00 2.78 4.77
C TYR A 25 11.90 2.72 3.53
N LEU A 26 11.41 2.09 2.47
CA LEU A 26 12.17 1.80 1.26
C LEU A 26 11.67 2.64 0.08
N ASN A 27 12.59 3.32 -0.60
CA ASN A 27 12.36 3.82 -1.94
C ASN A 27 12.65 2.69 -2.95
N CYS A 28 11.61 2.15 -3.59
CA CYS A 28 11.74 1.02 -4.49
C CYS A 28 12.45 1.36 -5.82
N ASP A 29 12.59 2.64 -6.17
CA ASP A 29 13.27 3.09 -7.38
C ASP A 29 14.79 3.19 -7.15
N THR A 30 15.20 3.89 -6.08
CA THR A 30 16.63 4.11 -5.78
C THR A 30 17.25 3.03 -4.88
N LEU A 31 16.43 2.19 -4.24
CA LEU A 31 16.79 1.23 -3.20
C LEU A 31 17.38 1.86 -1.93
N GLU A 32 17.29 3.17 -1.80
CA GLU A 32 17.61 3.86 -0.56
C GLU A 32 16.55 3.54 0.50
N TYR A 33 16.97 3.38 1.74
CA TYR A 33 16.04 3.06 2.82
C TYR A 33 16.44 3.67 4.15
N ASP A 34 15.44 3.93 4.97
CA ASP A 34 15.58 4.36 6.35
C ASP A 34 15.07 3.29 7.31
N LEU A 35 15.73 3.14 8.45
CA LEU A 35 15.26 2.35 9.58
C LEU A 35 14.48 3.26 10.53
N VAL A 36 13.18 3.08 10.57
CA VAL A 36 12.25 3.89 11.38
C VAL A 36 12.00 3.17 12.70
N PRO A 37 12.34 3.75 13.86
CA PRO A 37 12.08 3.12 15.16
C PRO A 37 10.58 2.85 15.38
N VAL A 38 10.26 1.65 15.84
CA VAL A 38 8.90 1.25 16.21
C VAL A 38 8.86 0.97 17.71
N LYS A 39 8.29 1.89 18.49
CA LYS A 39 8.14 1.75 19.95
C LYS A 39 6.72 1.23 20.24
N LEU A 40 6.63 0.01 20.72
CA LEU A 40 5.36 -0.68 21.00
C LEU A 40 5.18 -0.91 22.52
N ASP A 41 5.54 0.08 23.34
CA ASP A 41 5.40 -0.04 24.80
C ASP A 41 3.94 -0.27 25.19
N GLY A 42 3.67 -1.46 25.77
CA GLY A 42 2.32 -1.86 26.15
C GLY A 42 1.41 -2.30 24.99
N ILE A 43 1.90 -2.33 23.75
CA ILE A 43 1.16 -2.72 22.56
C ILE A 43 1.66 -4.06 22.04
N LYS A 44 0.76 -4.86 21.48
CA LYS A 44 1.09 -6.14 20.84
C LYS A 44 0.69 -6.12 19.38
N VAL A 45 1.56 -6.65 18.53
CA VAL A 45 1.21 -6.98 17.13
C VAL A 45 0.55 -8.35 17.12
N VAL A 46 -0.66 -8.42 16.58
CA VAL A 46 -1.41 -9.68 16.42
C VAL A 46 -1.43 -10.04 14.94
N VAL A 47 -0.95 -11.23 14.63
CA VAL A 47 -1.00 -11.78 13.26
C VAL A 47 -2.07 -12.85 13.21
N THR A 48 -3.07 -12.66 12.36
CA THR A 48 -4.18 -13.60 12.19
C THR A 48 -4.16 -14.22 10.80
N ASN A 49 -4.13 -15.54 10.73
CA ASN A 49 -4.19 -16.27 9.47
C ASN A 49 -5.66 -16.49 9.08
N THR A 50 -6.04 -16.08 7.88
CA THR A 50 -7.39 -16.31 7.33
C THR A 50 -7.68 -17.76 6.98
N HIS A 51 -6.65 -18.63 6.88
CA HIS A 51 -6.74 -19.98 6.35
C HIS A 51 -7.40 -20.06 4.97
N SER A 52 -7.43 -18.98 4.23
CA SER A 52 -7.92 -18.88 2.86
C SER A 52 -6.72 -18.74 1.91
N PRO A 53 -6.11 -19.87 1.49
CA PRO A 53 -4.98 -19.83 0.59
C PRO A 53 -5.45 -19.26 -0.75
N HIS A 54 -4.88 -18.13 -1.16
CA HIS A 54 -4.99 -17.71 -2.55
C HIS A 54 -3.79 -18.28 -3.31
N LYS A 55 -4.08 -18.90 -4.45
CA LYS A 55 -3.02 -19.24 -5.39
C LYS A 55 -2.39 -17.92 -5.83
N LEU A 56 -1.08 -17.88 -5.94
CA LEU A 56 -0.37 -16.86 -6.72
C LEU A 56 -0.81 -17.04 -8.18
N ASP A 57 -2.10 -16.74 -8.42
CA ASP A 57 -2.63 -16.73 -9.76
C ASP A 57 -2.01 -15.52 -10.44
N SER A 58 -1.04 -15.80 -11.32
CA SER A 58 -0.27 -14.82 -12.07
C SER A 58 -1.16 -13.81 -12.81
N GLY A 59 -2.45 -14.13 -13.02
CA GLY A 59 -3.41 -13.28 -13.69
C GLY A 59 -3.72 -12.00 -12.91
N SER A 60 -4.21 -12.11 -11.69
CA SER A 60 -4.72 -10.93 -10.95
C SER A 60 -3.64 -9.92 -10.59
N PHE A 61 -2.42 -10.37 -10.23
CA PHE A 61 -1.30 -9.47 -9.97
C PHE A 61 -0.86 -8.71 -11.22
N ASN A 62 -0.68 -9.46 -12.32
CA ASN A 62 -0.29 -8.86 -13.60
C ASN A 62 -1.37 -7.90 -14.14
N ASP A 63 -2.66 -8.17 -13.85
CA ASP A 63 -3.75 -7.24 -14.19
C ASP A 63 -3.60 -5.91 -13.44
N ARG A 64 -3.24 -5.93 -12.15
CA ARG A 64 -3.00 -4.69 -11.38
C ARG A 64 -1.85 -3.88 -11.97
N VAL A 65 -0.76 -4.55 -12.37
CA VAL A 65 0.36 -3.87 -13.03
C VAL A 65 -0.09 -3.22 -14.34
N ARG A 66 -0.82 -3.95 -15.20
CA ARG A 66 -1.35 -3.41 -16.46
C ARG A 66 -2.30 -2.23 -16.25
N GLN A 67 -3.18 -2.30 -15.25
CA GLN A 67 -4.12 -1.22 -14.92
C GLN A 67 -3.40 0.05 -14.45
N CYS A 68 -2.33 -0.11 -13.65
CA CYS A 68 -1.48 1.02 -13.27
C CYS A 68 -0.71 1.60 -14.46
N GLN A 69 -0.19 0.75 -15.35
CA GLN A 69 0.48 1.19 -16.58
C GLN A 69 -0.46 1.97 -17.48
N LEU A 70 -1.71 1.52 -17.66
CA LEU A 70 -2.73 2.25 -18.42
C LEU A 70 -2.97 3.65 -17.85
N ALA A 71 -3.02 3.78 -16.52
CA ALA A 71 -3.15 5.09 -15.88
C ALA A 71 -1.94 6.00 -16.20
N VAL A 72 -0.72 5.48 -16.14
CA VAL A 72 0.50 6.22 -16.50
C VAL A 72 0.43 6.66 -17.98
N GLU A 73 0.06 5.77 -18.89
CA GLU A 73 -0.07 6.08 -20.32
C GLU A 73 -1.06 7.21 -20.57
N GLN A 74 -2.21 7.19 -19.89
CA GLN A 74 -3.23 8.23 -20.05
C GLN A 74 -2.79 9.57 -19.44
N ILE A 75 -2.12 9.57 -18.27
CA ILE A 75 -1.56 10.78 -17.66
C ILE A 75 -0.47 11.39 -18.54
N ASN A 76 0.32 10.58 -19.22
CA ASN A 76 1.41 11.05 -20.09
C ASN A 76 0.94 11.93 -21.25
N SER A 77 -0.35 11.94 -21.57
CA SER A 77 -0.94 12.86 -22.54
C SER A 77 -0.94 14.32 -22.07
N VAL A 78 -0.90 14.56 -20.76
CA VAL A 78 -0.96 15.90 -20.13
C VAL A 78 0.26 16.23 -19.28
N ARG A 79 0.88 15.22 -18.66
CA ARG A 79 2.06 15.38 -17.82
C ARG A 79 2.95 14.14 -17.93
N PRO A 80 4.20 14.26 -18.42
CA PRO A 80 5.14 13.14 -18.48
C PRO A 80 5.49 12.63 -17.08
N ILE A 81 5.25 11.33 -16.85
CA ILE A 81 5.66 10.60 -15.64
C ILE A 81 6.14 9.20 -16.06
N GLN A 82 7.01 8.61 -15.27
CA GLN A 82 7.44 7.23 -15.44
C GLN A 82 6.64 6.29 -14.54
N TYR A 83 6.33 6.73 -13.32
CA TYR A 83 5.60 5.96 -12.32
C TYR A 83 4.53 6.81 -11.62
N LEU A 84 3.42 6.20 -11.22
CA LEU A 84 2.38 6.88 -10.42
C LEU A 84 2.92 7.42 -9.08
N ALA A 85 3.95 6.77 -8.53
CA ALA A 85 4.57 7.16 -7.27
C ALA A 85 5.34 8.49 -7.32
N GLU A 86 5.60 9.04 -8.51
CA GLU A 86 6.17 10.38 -8.69
C GLU A 86 5.18 11.49 -8.35
N LEU A 87 3.88 11.19 -8.41
CA LEU A 87 2.85 12.19 -8.18
C LEU A 87 2.60 12.38 -6.69
N SER A 88 2.59 13.66 -6.26
CA SER A 88 1.95 14.02 -5.02
C SER A 88 0.41 13.95 -5.15
N GLN A 89 -0.32 13.99 -4.04
CA GLN A 89 -1.78 14.06 -4.09
C GLN A 89 -2.26 15.31 -4.85
N VAL A 90 -1.59 16.43 -4.67
CA VAL A 90 -1.91 17.69 -5.38
C VAL A 90 -1.67 17.56 -6.88
N ASP A 91 -0.56 16.94 -7.27
CA ASP A 91 -0.26 16.70 -8.69
C ASP A 91 -1.29 15.75 -9.32
N PHE A 92 -1.65 14.68 -8.61
CA PHE A 92 -2.66 13.73 -9.07
C PHE A 92 -4.01 14.40 -9.29
N ASP A 93 -4.44 15.26 -8.37
CA ASP A 93 -5.72 15.98 -8.49
C ASP A 93 -5.77 16.90 -9.73
N GLN A 94 -4.61 17.34 -10.24
CA GLN A 94 -4.53 18.16 -11.47
C GLN A 94 -4.59 17.32 -12.75
N VAL A 95 -4.20 16.04 -12.70
CA VAL A 95 -4.06 15.21 -13.91
C VAL A 95 -5.03 14.03 -13.95
N LYS A 96 -5.74 13.75 -12.87
CA LYS A 96 -6.61 12.56 -12.74
C LYS A 96 -7.70 12.47 -13.81
N ASP A 97 -8.20 13.61 -14.29
CA ASP A 97 -9.25 13.66 -15.32
C ASP A 97 -8.74 13.20 -16.73
N ALA A 98 -7.43 13.09 -16.91
CA ALA A 98 -6.85 12.48 -18.09
C ALA A 98 -7.02 10.95 -18.10
N ILE A 99 -7.28 10.33 -16.92
CA ILE A 99 -7.51 8.89 -16.81
C ILE A 99 -8.98 8.62 -17.11
N THR A 100 -9.28 8.16 -18.32
CA THR A 100 -10.65 7.90 -18.79
C THR A 100 -11.16 6.50 -18.42
N ASP A 101 -10.25 5.55 -18.15
CA ASP A 101 -10.61 4.22 -17.66
C ASP A 101 -10.84 4.27 -16.15
N GLU A 102 -12.07 3.94 -15.73
CA GLU A 102 -12.47 4.01 -14.31
C GLU A 102 -11.66 3.08 -13.42
N THR A 103 -11.31 1.90 -13.92
CA THR A 103 -10.48 0.95 -13.16
C THR A 103 -9.07 1.47 -12.99
N ALA A 104 -8.43 1.93 -14.07
CA ALA A 104 -7.11 2.53 -14.01
C ALA A 104 -7.09 3.77 -13.09
N HIS A 105 -8.16 4.58 -13.12
CA HIS A 105 -8.31 5.73 -12.23
C HIS A 105 -8.32 5.32 -10.75
N ARG A 106 -9.09 4.29 -10.37
CA ARG A 106 -9.10 3.76 -8.99
C ARG A 106 -7.72 3.23 -8.58
N ARG A 107 -7.03 2.49 -9.48
CA ARG A 107 -5.66 2.00 -9.20
C ARG A 107 -4.67 3.15 -8.98
N ALA A 108 -4.71 4.19 -9.82
CA ALA A 108 -3.87 5.36 -9.66
C ALA A 108 -4.13 6.09 -8.34
N ARG A 109 -5.40 6.29 -7.99
CA ARG A 109 -5.80 6.89 -6.69
C ARG A 109 -5.24 6.09 -5.51
N HIS A 110 -5.33 4.76 -5.58
CA HIS A 110 -4.75 3.90 -4.55
C HIS A 110 -3.24 4.12 -4.44
N VAL A 111 -2.50 3.99 -5.54
CA VAL A 111 -1.02 4.07 -5.50
C VAL A 111 -0.55 5.42 -4.98
N VAL A 112 -1.07 6.52 -5.51
CA VAL A 112 -0.71 7.87 -5.04
C VAL A 112 -1.06 8.07 -3.56
N GLY A 113 -2.25 7.62 -3.16
CA GLY A 113 -2.69 7.67 -1.76
C GLY A 113 -1.82 6.84 -0.83
N GLU A 114 -1.39 5.63 -1.23
CA GLU A 114 -0.51 4.77 -0.41
C GLU A 114 0.88 5.36 -0.25
N VAL A 115 1.45 5.98 -1.27
CA VAL A 115 2.73 6.68 -1.15
C VAL A 115 2.65 7.78 -0.09
N GLN A 116 1.57 8.57 -0.07
CA GLN A 116 1.38 9.60 0.94
C GLN A 116 1.14 8.99 2.32
N ARG A 117 0.25 7.98 2.43
CA ARG A 117 0.00 7.27 3.70
C ARG A 117 1.27 6.68 4.30
N THR A 118 2.14 6.12 3.47
CA THR A 118 3.43 5.58 3.91
C THR A 118 4.33 6.67 4.52
N LYS A 119 4.43 7.83 3.88
CA LYS A 119 5.17 8.98 4.41
C LYS A 119 4.58 9.45 5.75
N ASP A 120 3.27 9.58 5.82
CA ASP A 120 2.57 9.97 7.05
C ASP A 120 2.75 8.93 8.17
N ALA A 121 2.79 7.64 7.83
CA ALA A 121 3.03 6.54 8.78
C ALA A 121 4.45 6.58 9.34
N VAL A 122 5.45 6.90 8.52
CA VAL A 122 6.84 7.12 8.96
C VAL A 122 6.91 8.24 9.99
N GLU A 123 6.27 9.37 9.71
CA GLU A 123 6.25 10.50 10.65
C GLU A 123 5.47 10.17 11.94
N ALA A 124 4.36 9.45 11.83
CA ALA A 124 3.62 8.99 13.00
C ALA A 124 4.49 8.09 13.91
N LEU A 125 5.22 7.14 13.33
CA LEU A 125 6.12 6.25 14.08
C LEU A 125 7.28 7.01 14.72
N LYS A 126 7.93 7.94 13.99
CA LYS A 126 9.01 8.78 14.52
C LYS A 126 8.56 9.62 15.73
N ASN A 127 7.32 10.08 15.70
CA ASN A 127 6.71 10.87 16.77
C ASN A 127 6.08 10.03 17.90
N GLY A 128 6.05 8.69 17.76
CA GLY A 128 5.39 7.79 18.69
C GLY A 128 3.87 7.88 18.67
N ASP A 129 3.28 8.43 17.62
CA ASP A 129 1.82 8.56 17.44
C ASP A 129 1.22 7.27 16.87
N ILE A 130 1.08 6.27 17.75
CA ILE A 130 0.54 4.96 17.42
C ILE A 130 -0.94 5.02 17.02
N VAL A 131 -1.69 5.97 17.56
CA VAL A 131 -3.10 6.15 17.20
C VAL A 131 -3.21 6.58 15.73
N LYS A 132 -2.42 7.56 15.32
CA LYS A 132 -2.34 8.01 13.94
C LYS A 132 -1.88 6.90 13.01
N PHE A 133 -0.86 6.13 13.41
CA PHE A 133 -0.38 4.98 12.66
C PHE A 133 -1.49 3.96 12.42
N GLY A 134 -2.26 3.60 13.47
CA GLY A 134 -3.41 2.70 13.34
C GLY A 134 -4.51 3.22 12.42
N GLN A 135 -4.79 4.53 12.45
CA GLN A 135 -5.75 5.16 11.53
C GLN A 135 -5.27 5.05 10.07
N LEU A 136 -3.98 5.25 9.81
CA LEU A 136 -3.40 5.12 8.46
C LEU A 136 -3.46 3.66 7.97
N MET A 137 -3.21 2.68 8.84
CA MET A 137 -3.40 1.25 8.51
C MET A 137 -4.84 0.95 8.10
N ASN A 138 -5.82 1.48 8.82
CA ASN A 138 -7.23 1.30 8.48
C ASN A 138 -7.58 1.93 7.13
N GLN A 139 -7.08 3.14 6.86
CA GLN A 139 -7.26 3.80 5.56
C GLN A 139 -6.61 3.01 4.42
N SER A 140 -5.44 2.42 4.65
CA SER A 140 -4.77 1.53 3.68
C SER A 140 -5.65 0.32 3.37
N HIS A 141 -6.20 -0.36 4.38
CA HIS A 141 -7.09 -1.51 4.16
C HIS A 141 -8.32 -1.11 3.32
N VAL A 142 -8.97 0.01 3.63
CA VAL A 142 -10.13 0.50 2.85
C VAL A 142 -9.74 0.75 1.39
N SER A 143 -8.60 1.38 1.14
CA SER A 143 -8.12 1.65 -0.21
C SER A 143 -7.72 0.37 -0.96
N LEU A 144 -7.11 -0.61 -0.26
CA LEU A 144 -6.81 -1.94 -0.82
C LEU A 144 -8.09 -2.69 -1.22
N ARG A 145 -9.17 -2.54 -0.45
CA ARG A 145 -10.46 -3.15 -0.73
C ARG A 145 -11.20 -2.46 -1.89
N ASP A 146 -11.36 -1.14 -1.79
CA ASP A 146 -12.29 -0.39 -2.65
C ASP A 146 -11.62 0.14 -3.93
N ASP A 147 -10.34 0.53 -3.85
CA ASP A 147 -9.62 1.11 -4.98
C ASP A 147 -8.71 0.11 -5.71
N TYR A 148 -8.06 -0.77 -4.96
CA TYR A 148 -7.13 -1.74 -5.54
C TYR A 148 -7.73 -3.13 -5.75
N GLU A 149 -8.77 -3.47 -4.99
CA GLU A 149 -9.53 -4.73 -5.07
C GLU A 149 -8.64 -5.98 -4.95
N VAL A 150 -7.80 -5.99 -3.90
CA VAL A 150 -6.87 -7.09 -3.61
C VAL A 150 -7.13 -7.76 -2.27
N THR A 151 -8.14 -7.32 -1.52
CA THR A 151 -8.63 -8.00 -0.33
C THR A 151 -9.63 -9.10 -0.73
N GLY A 152 -10.12 -9.82 0.23
CA GLY A 152 -11.16 -10.81 0.04
C GLY A 152 -12.07 -10.85 1.26
N PRO A 153 -13.22 -11.51 1.18
CA PRO A 153 -14.22 -11.49 2.25
C PRO A 153 -13.65 -11.95 3.60
N GLN A 154 -12.65 -12.81 3.61
CA GLN A 154 -12.01 -13.29 4.85
C GLN A 154 -11.13 -12.20 5.49
N LEU A 155 -10.35 -11.46 4.68
CA LEU A 155 -9.55 -10.33 5.16
C LEU A 155 -10.43 -9.18 5.62
N ASP A 156 -11.49 -8.87 4.87
CA ASP A 156 -12.44 -7.82 5.20
C ASP A 156 -13.17 -8.12 6.52
N ALA A 157 -13.60 -9.38 6.71
CA ALA A 157 -14.24 -9.82 7.96
C ALA A 157 -13.30 -9.68 9.17
N LEU A 158 -12.00 -9.97 9.02
CA LEU A 158 -11.03 -9.81 10.10
C LEU A 158 -10.80 -8.33 10.43
N ALA A 159 -10.67 -7.47 9.42
CA ALA A 159 -10.53 -6.03 9.60
C ALA A 159 -11.76 -5.43 10.31
N GLU A 160 -12.96 -5.79 9.85
CA GLU A 160 -14.21 -5.35 10.46
C GLU A 160 -14.37 -5.84 11.92
N ALA A 161 -13.93 -7.07 12.22
CA ALA A 161 -13.94 -7.58 13.59
C ALA A 161 -12.98 -6.78 14.48
N ALA A 162 -11.78 -6.47 13.98
CA ALA A 162 -10.82 -5.64 14.71
C ALA A 162 -11.36 -4.24 15.00
N TRP A 163 -12.00 -3.59 14.03
CA TRP A 163 -12.61 -2.26 14.20
C TRP A 163 -13.74 -2.26 15.23
N LYS A 164 -14.52 -3.33 15.31
CA LYS A 164 -15.59 -3.47 16.32
C LYS A 164 -15.03 -3.57 17.76
N ILE A 165 -13.88 -4.23 17.94
CA ILE A 165 -13.24 -4.38 19.27
C ILE A 165 -12.77 -3.02 19.79
N ILE A 166 -12.25 -2.15 18.93
CA ILE A 166 -11.77 -0.81 19.32
C ILE A 166 -12.92 0.10 19.78
N ASN A 167 -14.15 -0.18 19.37
CA ASN A 167 -15.34 0.60 19.71
C ASN A 167 -16.19 -0.04 20.83
N LEU A 168 -15.68 -1.04 21.55
CA LEU A 168 -16.34 -1.55 22.75
C LEU A 168 -16.15 -0.55 23.90
N PRO A 169 -17.20 -0.27 24.69
CA PRO A 169 -17.19 0.68 25.80
C PRO A 169 -16.24 0.27 26.92
#